data_57a9dcbb4585fbe0332f8975f31335b9
#
_entry.id   57a9dcbb4585fbe0332f8975f31335b9
#
_cell.length_a   1.000
_cell.length_b   1.000
_cell.length_c   1.000
_cell.angle_alpha   90.00
_cell.angle_beta   90.00
_cell.angle_gamma   90.00
#
_symmetry.space_group_name_H-M   'P 1'
#
loop_
_entity.id
_entity.type
_entity.pdbx_description
1 polymer ?
#
loop_
_entity_poly.entity_id
_entity_poly.type
_entity_poly.pdbx_seq_one_letter_code
_entity_poly.pdbx_strand_id
1 'polypeptide(L)'
;MLLAGASFGPRLSTSVPRLTRTIVNRTALRPAPPPRAFPPPPDKPNALPLNISTPQEFLKSIGRSSEGKVEPESWEAFWKTSGHDMRKAGLAVRDRRYILWCMEKYRLGLDPREFAHEPKPKKTVRGYVVSPGTSWPI
;
A
#
# COMPACT_ATOMS: atom_id res chain seq x y z
N MET A 1 53.67 48.30 -54.26
CA MET A 1 53.25 46.92 -53.82
C MET A 1 52.48 47.06 -52.52
N LEU A 2 51.13 46.95 -52.63
CA LEU A 2 50.20 47.12 -51.50
C LEU A 2 49.63 45.73 -51.19
N LEU A 3 49.95 45.24 -50.00
CA LEU A 3 49.36 43.98 -49.48
C LEU A 3 48.03 44.29 -48.73
N ALA A 4 46.94 43.84 -49.28
CA ALA A 4 45.67 43.96 -48.63
C ALA A 4 45.54 42.93 -47.47
N GLY A 5 45.41 43.44 -46.25
CA GLY A 5 45.14 42.68 -45.07
C GLY A 5 43.64 42.32 -45.01
N ALA A 6 43.35 41.02 -45.07
CA ALA A 6 41.98 40.51 -44.82
C ALA A 6 41.69 40.48 -43.32
N SER A 7 40.78 41.36 -42.89
CA SER A 7 40.27 41.39 -41.52
C SER A 7 39.26 40.23 -41.32
N PHE A 8 39.64 39.23 -40.52
CA PHE A 8 38.73 38.19 -40.07
C PHE A 8 37.98 38.70 -38.82
N GLY A 9 36.71 39.09 -39.01
CA GLY A 9 35.85 39.47 -37.91
C GLY A 9 35.45 38.24 -37.04
N PRO A 10 35.31 38.39 -35.73
CA PRO A 10 34.89 37.28 -34.87
C PRO A 10 33.46 36.83 -35.17
N ARG A 11 33.31 35.57 -35.53
CA ARG A 11 31.99 34.96 -35.63
C ARG A 11 31.38 34.85 -34.23
N LEU A 12 30.34 35.66 -33.98
CA LEU A 12 29.48 35.53 -32.82
C LEU A 12 28.72 34.23 -32.92
N SER A 13 29.18 33.24 -32.19
CA SER A 13 28.44 32.00 -31.96
C SER A 13 27.24 32.32 -31.07
N THR A 14 26.08 32.48 -31.64
CA THR A 14 24.82 32.55 -30.91
C THR A 14 24.48 31.15 -30.39
N SER A 15 24.97 30.81 -29.20
CA SER A 15 24.52 29.65 -28.49
C SER A 15 23.08 29.84 -28.06
N VAL A 16 22.16 29.22 -28.79
CA VAL A 16 20.73 29.15 -28.39
C VAL A 16 20.66 28.41 -27.06
N PRO A 17 20.14 29.01 -25.99
CA PRO A 17 20.00 28.30 -24.75
C PRO A 17 19.05 27.13 -24.97
N ARG A 18 19.54 25.90 -24.86
CA ARG A 18 18.70 24.72 -24.79
C ARG A 18 17.80 24.88 -23.57
N LEU A 19 16.53 25.14 -23.81
CA LEU A 19 15.50 25.06 -22.78
C LEU A 19 15.42 23.60 -22.31
N THR A 20 16.29 23.22 -21.41
CA THR A 20 16.13 21.97 -20.66
C THR A 20 14.90 22.15 -19.80
N ARG A 21 13.83 21.42 -20.13
CA ARG A 21 12.68 21.28 -19.27
C ARG A 21 13.16 20.58 -18.00
N THR A 22 13.57 21.35 -17.04
CA THR A 22 13.77 20.84 -15.69
C THR A 22 12.42 20.42 -15.17
N ILE A 23 12.22 19.10 -15.06
CA ILE A 23 11.06 18.54 -14.33
C ILE A 23 11.30 18.91 -12.87
N VAL A 24 10.80 20.07 -12.47
CA VAL A 24 10.81 20.46 -11.07
C VAL A 24 9.83 19.54 -10.36
N ASN A 25 10.36 18.53 -9.68
CA ASN A 25 9.58 17.71 -8.80
C ASN A 25 9.11 18.56 -7.62
N ARG A 26 7.93 19.15 -7.74
CA ARG A 26 7.34 20.01 -6.70
C ARG A 26 7.20 19.30 -5.36
N THR A 27 7.18 17.96 -5.37
CA THR A 27 7.15 17.17 -4.14
C THR A 27 8.47 17.27 -3.36
N ALA A 28 9.60 17.47 -4.04
CA ALA A 28 10.91 17.64 -3.41
C ALA A 28 11.08 18.99 -2.69
N LEU A 29 10.25 19.98 -3.03
CA LEU A 29 10.26 21.30 -2.41
C LEU A 29 9.36 21.40 -1.17
N ARG A 30 8.53 20.41 -0.91
CA ARG A 30 7.76 20.34 0.32
C ARG A 30 8.60 19.67 1.41
N PRO A 31 8.70 20.29 2.59
CA PRO A 31 9.29 19.61 3.73
C PRO A 31 8.52 18.30 3.95
N ALA A 32 9.26 17.23 4.21
CA ALA A 32 8.64 15.95 4.51
C ALA A 32 7.63 16.12 5.65
N PRO A 33 6.40 15.60 5.52
CA PRO A 33 5.46 15.67 6.61
C PRO A 33 6.09 15.00 7.84
N PRO A 34 5.85 15.52 9.04
CA PRO A 34 6.38 14.93 10.25
C PRO A 34 5.96 13.44 10.30
N PRO A 35 6.83 12.55 10.78
CA PRO A 35 6.51 11.14 10.89
C PRO A 35 5.23 11.01 11.71
N ARG A 36 4.22 10.36 11.15
CA ARG A 36 2.98 10.08 11.88
C ARG A 36 3.34 9.16 13.04
N ALA A 37 3.05 9.61 14.24
CA ALA A 37 3.10 8.74 15.40
C ALA A 37 2.04 7.66 15.22
N PHE A 38 2.47 6.43 14.92
CA PHE A 38 1.57 5.29 14.93
C PHE A 38 1.26 4.95 16.38
N PRO A 39 -0.02 4.74 16.74
CA PRO A 39 -0.33 4.27 18.07
C PRO A 39 0.42 2.96 18.34
N PRO A 40 0.99 2.77 19.53
CA PRO A 40 1.64 1.52 19.88
C PRO A 40 0.63 0.37 19.78
N PRO A 41 1.10 -0.87 19.57
CA PRO A 41 0.22 -2.03 19.68
C PRO A 41 -0.43 -2.06 21.05
N PRO A 42 -1.66 -2.55 21.20
CA PRO A 42 -2.31 -2.64 22.50
C PRO A 42 -1.48 -3.53 23.42
N ASP A 43 -1.01 -2.95 24.53
CA ASP A 43 -0.12 -3.64 25.48
C ASP A 43 -0.81 -4.81 26.17
N LYS A 44 -2.13 -4.74 26.26
CA LYS A 44 -2.95 -5.77 26.91
C LYS A 44 -4.07 -6.21 25.97
N PRO A 45 -4.20 -7.52 25.70
CA PRO A 45 -5.26 -8.04 24.84
C PRO A 45 -6.67 -7.68 25.30
N ASN A 46 -6.86 -7.39 26.60
CA ASN A 46 -8.17 -7.08 27.18
C ASN A 46 -8.50 -5.57 27.24
N ALA A 47 -7.66 -4.70 26.70
CA ALA A 47 -7.84 -3.24 26.78
C ALA A 47 -8.87 -2.68 25.80
N LEU A 48 -9.39 -3.48 24.90
CA LEU A 48 -10.36 -3.09 23.87
C LEU A 48 -11.72 -3.77 24.13
N PRO A 49 -12.83 -3.23 23.58
CA PRO A 49 -14.20 -3.64 23.92
C PRO A 49 -14.51 -5.14 23.69
N LEU A 50 -13.72 -5.81 22.90
CA LEU A 50 -13.76 -7.27 22.80
C LEU A 50 -12.64 -7.88 23.62
N ASN A 51 -12.97 -8.80 24.51
CA ASN A 51 -12.04 -9.60 25.29
C ASN A 51 -11.23 -10.58 24.40
N ILE A 52 -10.50 -10.04 23.43
CA ILE A 52 -9.62 -10.81 22.56
C ILE A 52 -8.30 -10.99 23.31
N SER A 53 -8.08 -12.19 23.82
CA SER A 53 -6.90 -12.51 24.63
C SER A 53 -5.77 -13.12 23.82
N THR A 54 -6.07 -13.73 22.68
CA THR A 54 -5.09 -14.43 21.87
C THR A 54 -5.06 -13.91 20.43
N PRO A 55 -3.89 -13.98 19.75
CA PRO A 55 -3.82 -13.60 18.33
C PRO A 55 -4.72 -14.46 17.44
N GLN A 56 -4.95 -15.71 17.84
CA GLN A 56 -5.82 -16.63 17.12
C GLN A 56 -7.28 -16.19 17.16
N GLU A 57 -7.76 -15.72 18.33
CA GLU A 57 -9.09 -15.15 18.46
C GLU A 57 -9.27 -13.91 17.58
N PHE A 58 -8.24 -13.05 17.52
CA PHE A 58 -8.26 -11.91 16.61
C PHE A 58 -8.34 -12.35 15.15
N LEU A 59 -7.50 -13.29 14.71
CA LEU A 59 -7.50 -13.80 13.35
C LEU A 59 -8.84 -14.47 12.98
N LYS A 60 -9.45 -15.16 13.94
CA LYS A 60 -10.80 -15.75 13.78
C LYS A 60 -11.88 -14.67 13.63
N SER A 61 -11.79 -13.60 14.42
CA SER A 61 -12.77 -12.49 14.40
C SER A 61 -12.74 -11.70 13.10
N ILE A 62 -11.59 -11.55 12.45
CA ILE A 62 -11.48 -10.88 11.14
C ILE A 62 -11.89 -11.77 9.97
N GLY A 63 -12.03 -13.08 10.18
CA GLY A 63 -12.48 -14.02 9.17
C GLY A 63 -11.51 -14.32 8.04
N ARG A 64 -12.02 -14.71 6.88
CA ARG A 64 -11.26 -15.08 5.66
C ARG A 64 -10.30 -16.25 5.86
N SER A 65 -10.58 -17.14 6.82
CA SER A 65 -9.69 -18.23 7.22
C SER A 65 -8.27 -17.74 7.54
N SER A 66 -8.17 -16.54 8.15
CA SER A 66 -6.88 -15.92 8.49
C SER A 66 -6.17 -16.70 9.57
N GLU A 67 -6.89 -17.38 10.45
CA GLU A 67 -6.39 -18.25 11.51
C GLU A 67 -5.53 -19.42 11.02
N GLY A 68 -5.88 -20.01 9.88
CA GLY A 68 -5.10 -21.10 9.26
C GLY A 68 -3.96 -20.63 8.37
N LYS A 69 -3.82 -19.32 8.17
CA LYS A 69 -2.79 -18.72 7.31
C LYS A 69 -1.61 -18.15 8.09
N VAL A 70 -1.84 -17.75 9.32
CA VAL A 70 -0.83 -17.15 10.19
C VAL A 70 -0.89 -17.83 11.54
N GLU A 71 0.24 -18.38 11.95
CA GLU A 71 0.41 -19.02 13.27
C GLU A 71 1.37 -18.17 14.11
N PRO A 72 0.86 -17.16 14.79
CA PRO A 72 1.70 -16.32 15.63
C PRO A 72 2.04 -17.04 16.94
N GLU A 73 3.31 -17.01 17.33
CA GLU A 73 3.80 -17.63 18.58
C GLU A 73 3.32 -16.87 19.82
N SER A 74 3.28 -15.54 19.74
CA SER A 74 2.88 -14.69 20.86
C SER A 74 2.13 -13.44 20.39
N TRP A 75 1.43 -12.77 21.32
CA TRP A 75 0.74 -11.50 21.05
C TRP A 75 1.70 -10.42 20.55
N GLU A 76 2.83 -10.26 21.22
CA GLU A 76 3.83 -9.25 20.83
C GLU A 76 4.48 -9.54 19.47
N ALA A 77 4.83 -10.81 19.22
CA ALA A 77 5.40 -11.25 17.96
C ALA A 77 4.42 -10.96 16.81
N PHE A 78 3.14 -11.23 17.02
CA PHE A 78 2.10 -10.94 16.02
C PHE A 78 2.07 -9.46 15.63
N TRP A 79 2.12 -8.55 16.59
CA TRP A 79 2.08 -7.10 16.33
C TRP A 79 3.37 -6.55 15.72
N LYS A 80 4.49 -7.24 15.86
CA LYS A 80 5.77 -6.91 15.21
C LYS A 80 5.88 -7.50 13.80
N THR A 81 5.01 -8.44 13.44
CA THR A 81 5.05 -9.12 12.14
C THR A 81 4.84 -8.12 10.99
N SER A 82 5.79 -8.11 10.07
CA SER A 82 5.74 -7.24 8.90
C SER A 82 5.13 -7.95 7.68
N GLY A 83 4.74 -7.16 6.67
CA GLY A 83 4.29 -7.72 5.40
C GLY A 83 5.35 -8.55 4.67
N HIS A 84 6.64 -8.33 4.97
CA HIS A 84 7.74 -9.14 4.45
C HIS A 84 7.78 -10.52 5.09
N ASP A 85 7.56 -10.60 6.39
CA ASP A 85 7.56 -11.88 7.12
C ASP A 85 6.38 -12.74 6.69
N MET A 86 5.22 -12.14 6.53
CA MET A 86 4.05 -12.81 5.95
C MET A 86 4.28 -13.27 4.51
N ARG A 87 5.11 -12.55 3.73
CA ARG A 87 5.52 -12.97 2.39
C ARG A 87 6.44 -14.20 2.44
N LYS A 88 7.38 -14.22 3.36
CA LYS A 88 8.27 -15.37 3.57
C LYS A 88 7.48 -16.60 4.00
N ALA A 89 6.44 -16.44 4.81
CA ALA A 89 5.49 -17.48 5.19
C ALA A 89 4.55 -17.92 4.04
N GLY A 90 4.70 -17.36 2.83
CA GLY A 90 3.92 -17.79 1.67
C GLY A 90 2.51 -17.20 1.54
N LEU A 91 2.12 -16.24 2.37
CA LEU A 91 0.80 -15.64 2.30
C LEU A 91 0.60 -14.84 1.01
N ALA A 92 -0.59 -14.99 0.39
CA ALA A 92 -0.97 -14.20 -0.76
C ALA A 92 -1.02 -12.70 -0.45
N VAL A 93 -0.71 -11.86 -1.45
CA VAL A 93 -0.67 -10.40 -1.29
C VAL A 93 -2.00 -9.83 -0.75
N ARG A 94 -3.12 -10.40 -1.21
CA ARG A 94 -4.46 -9.99 -0.80
C ARG A 94 -4.71 -10.22 0.69
N ASP A 95 -4.30 -11.37 1.19
CA ASP A 95 -4.49 -11.76 2.59
C ASP A 95 -3.57 -10.98 3.52
N ARG A 96 -2.30 -10.80 3.15
CA ARG A 96 -1.35 -9.97 3.90
C ARG A 96 -1.86 -8.54 4.09
N ARG A 97 -2.32 -7.92 3.00
CA ARG A 97 -2.86 -6.55 3.05
C ARG A 97 -4.09 -6.46 3.93
N TYR A 98 -4.94 -7.45 3.89
CA TYR A 98 -6.14 -7.49 4.71
C TYR A 98 -5.81 -7.62 6.19
N ILE A 99 -4.95 -8.57 6.55
CA ILE A 99 -4.54 -8.78 7.95
C ILE A 99 -3.87 -7.52 8.51
N LEU A 100 -2.90 -6.95 7.80
CA LEU A 100 -2.23 -5.72 8.23
C LEU A 100 -3.20 -4.53 8.37
N TRP A 101 -4.15 -4.40 7.45
CA TRP A 101 -5.18 -3.38 7.56
C TRP A 101 -6.08 -3.59 8.78
N CYS A 102 -6.47 -4.83 9.06
CA CYS A 102 -7.25 -5.17 10.26
C CYS A 102 -6.46 -4.85 11.54
N MET A 103 -5.17 -5.17 11.57
CA MET A 103 -4.29 -4.84 12.69
C MET A 103 -4.26 -3.34 12.96
N GLU A 104 -4.12 -2.52 11.92
CA GLU A 104 -4.14 -1.06 12.07
C GLU A 104 -5.50 -0.54 12.57
N LYS A 105 -6.60 -1.10 12.09
CA LYS A 105 -7.94 -0.73 12.57
C LYS A 105 -8.12 -1.08 14.05
N TYR A 106 -7.64 -2.23 14.46
CA TYR A 106 -7.69 -2.65 15.85
C TYR A 106 -6.81 -1.78 16.76
N ARG A 107 -5.63 -1.35 16.30
CA ARG A 107 -4.79 -0.37 17.02
C ARG A 107 -5.50 0.96 17.26
N LEU A 108 -6.36 1.37 16.34
CA LEU A 108 -7.18 2.58 16.47
C LEU A 108 -8.38 2.40 17.42
N GLY A 109 -8.54 1.23 18.02
CA GLY A 109 -9.62 0.94 18.98
C GLY A 109 -10.95 0.54 18.35
N LEU A 110 -10.97 0.20 17.04
CA LEU A 110 -12.18 -0.26 16.38
C LEU A 110 -12.42 -1.76 16.64
N ASP A 111 -13.69 -2.12 16.76
CA ASP A 111 -14.10 -3.51 16.93
C ASP A 111 -13.92 -4.30 15.62
N PRO A 112 -13.29 -5.49 15.63
CA PRO A 112 -13.22 -6.36 14.47
C PRO A 112 -14.55 -6.64 13.79
N ARG A 113 -15.65 -6.69 14.53
CA ARG A 113 -16.99 -6.89 13.98
C ARG A 113 -17.46 -5.76 13.07
N GLU A 114 -16.98 -4.53 13.29
CA GLU A 114 -17.38 -3.37 12.51
C GLU A 114 -16.65 -3.29 11.16
N PHE A 115 -15.38 -3.70 11.14
CA PHE A 115 -14.57 -3.55 9.94
C PHE A 115 -14.29 -4.87 9.18
N ALA A 116 -14.49 -6.03 9.82
CA ALA A 116 -14.31 -7.30 9.14
C ALA A 116 -15.33 -7.48 8.01
N HIS A 117 -14.87 -7.88 6.85
CA HIS A 117 -15.73 -8.10 5.70
C HIS A 117 -15.22 -9.24 4.82
N GLU A 118 -16.18 -9.95 4.23
CA GLU A 118 -15.88 -11.03 3.29
C GLU A 118 -15.23 -10.50 1.99
N PRO A 119 -14.42 -11.32 1.34
CA PRO A 119 -13.80 -10.94 0.08
C PRO A 119 -14.87 -10.75 -1.00
N LYS A 120 -14.81 -9.62 -1.70
CA LYS A 120 -15.69 -9.39 -2.84
C LYS A 120 -15.48 -10.47 -3.90
N PRO A 121 -16.56 -11.04 -4.47
CA PRO A 121 -16.45 -12.02 -5.54
C PRO A 121 -15.70 -11.43 -6.75
N LYS A 122 -15.03 -12.29 -7.52
CA LYS A 122 -14.40 -11.87 -8.77
C LYS A 122 -15.47 -11.37 -9.74
N LYS A 123 -15.26 -10.23 -10.36
CA LYS A 123 -16.09 -9.79 -11.48
C LYS A 123 -15.86 -10.74 -12.65
N THR A 124 -16.89 -11.42 -13.10
CA THR A 124 -16.81 -12.42 -14.17
C THR A 124 -16.51 -11.77 -15.51
N VAL A 125 -17.16 -10.63 -15.80
CA VAL A 125 -16.92 -9.83 -17.02
C VAL A 125 -17.17 -8.35 -16.71
N ARG A 126 -16.37 -7.47 -17.26
CA ARG A 126 -16.55 -6.03 -17.11
C ARG A 126 -17.73 -5.56 -17.95
N GLY A 127 -18.86 -5.25 -17.31
CA GLY A 127 -20.04 -4.68 -17.97
C GLY A 127 -21.06 -5.69 -18.51
N TYR A 128 -20.86 -7.00 -18.37
CA TYR A 128 -21.83 -8.00 -18.78
C TYR A 128 -22.43 -8.67 -17.53
N VAL A 129 -23.69 -8.41 -17.30
CA VAL A 129 -24.48 -9.10 -16.27
C VAL A 129 -25.17 -10.25 -16.95
N VAL A 130 -24.69 -11.48 -16.76
CA VAL A 130 -25.43 -12.66 -17.15
C VAL A 130 -26.56 -12.82 -16.15
N SER A 131 -27.78 -12.50 -16.53
CA SER A 131 -28.95 -12.81 -15.73
C SER A 131 -29.09 -14.33 -15.63
N PRO A 132 -29.26 -14.90 -14.41
CA PRO A 132 -29.51 -16.31 -14.28
C PRO A 132 -30.83 -16.65 -15.00
N GLY A 133 -30.78 -17.43 -16.06
CA GLY A 133 -31.94 -17.84 -16.84
C GLY A 133 -31.87 -17.61 -18.36
N THR A 134 -30.86 -16.93 -18.87
CA THR A 134 -30.67 -16.77 -20.32
C THR A 134 -29.92 -17.98 -20.86
N SER A 135 -30.66 -19.01 -21.31
CA SER A 135 -30.09 -20.06 -22.14
C SER A 135 -29.75 -19.49 -23.51
N TRP A 136 -28.54 -19.70 -23.99
CA TRP A 136 -28.16 -19.37 -25.36
C TRP A 136 -28.91 -20.27 -26.33
N PRO A 137 -29.57 -19.75 -27.36
CA PRO A 137 -30.04 -20.58 -28.44
C PRO A 137 -28.85 -21.20 -29.18
N ILE A 138 -28.92 -22.50 -29.38
CA ILE A 138 -27.95 -23.29 -30.14
C ILE A 138 -28.06 -22.94 -31.60
#